data_a5b5d6b891e68e341dad9d45fa321e8a
#
_entry.id   a5b5d6b891e68e341dad9d45fa321e8a
#
_cell.length_a   1.000
_cell.length_b   1.000
_cell.length_c   1.000
_cell.angle_alpha   90.00
_cell.angle_beta   90.00
_cell.angle_gamma   90.00
#
_symmetry.space_group_name_H-M   'P 1'
#
loop_
_entity.id
_entity.type
_entity.pdbx_description
1 polymer ?
#
loop_
_entity_poly.entity_id
_entity_poly.type
_entity_poly.pdbx_seq_one_letter_code
_entity_poly.pdbx_strand_id
1 'polypeptide(L)'
;MTKNLLIMFLFLIGISFYDGKNIDHTSGSILFCDTNAPTNIQISNITATSAVVTWTLDPNTPDNILRFRSVGGGTSAWVTVPISNLGSFSLTGLLPCSKYEVQVAKVCSGLTGTWSASIFFISTLNYCTSASTDSGMMHISNVTVNSGAGGFLPMVSNSGASNYTDYRSDPSRKIYLVVGGIGNTISVTKTWNGAPSAASVSVWIDLNGNGIFDPTEKIMASTSNTTTSVTSTFSIPSTAFQTTGTCGVTMRVMMTQTLANSACGTFVYGEVEDYGVSLLPNGTLSTTENKMNKEINMYPNPVSDVLHIDGISSDINYEIYNAAGQRLGVGKMTDHTINVGHLIQGIYFIQLNEKEGSNRFKFIKK
;
A
#
# COMPACT_ATOMS: atom_id res chain seq x y z
N MET A 1 -66.33 -7.27 -59.35
CA MET A 1 -67.06 -5.96 -59.43
C MET A 1 -67.14 -5.45 -58.00
N THR A 2 -66.39 -4.44 -57.63
CA THR A 2 -66.74 -3.36 -56.71
C THR A 2 -65.48 -2.56 -56.45
N LYS A 3 -65.59 -1.31 -56.75
CA LYS A 3 -64.51 -0.29 -56.71
C LYS A 3 -64.23 0.10 -55.23
N ASN A 4 -62.99 0.11 -54.84
CA ASN A 4 -62.58 0.73 -53.59
C ASN A 4 -62.31 2.22 -53.84
N LEU A 5 -63.02 3.07 -53.13
CA LEU A 5 -62.90 4.49 -53.07
C LEU A 5 -61.92 4.91 -52.00
N LEU A 6 -60.80 5.48 -52.41
CA LEU A 6 -59.78 6.07 -51.53
C LEU A 6 -60.22 7.49 -51.17
N ILE A 7 -60.57 7.76 -49.93
CA ILE A 7 -60.89 9.10 -49.41
C ILE A 7 -59.63 9.68 -48.81
N MET A 8 -59.14 10.73 -49.52
CA MET A 8 -58.00 11.56 -49.10
C MET A 8 -58.55 12.71 -48.27
N PHE A 9 -58.23 12.73 -46.95
CA PHE A 9 -58.55 13.87 -46.09
C PHE A 9 -57.46 14.93 -46.23
N LEU A 10 -57.77 16.08 -46.85
CA LEU A 10 -57.02 17.30 -46.80
C LEU A 10 -57.33 18.02 -45.49
N PHE A 11 -56.33 18.14 -44.61
CA PHE A 11 -56.39 19.07 -43.49
C PHE A 11 -55.88 20.45 -43.94
N LEU A 12 -56.81 21.40 -44.09
CA LEU A 12 -56.50 22.83 -44.22
C LEU A 12 -56.09 23.35 -42.85
N ILE A 13 -54.79 23.71 -42.71
CA ILE A 13 -54.28 24.43 -41.55
C ILE A 13 -54.55 25.93 -41.80
N GLY A 14 -55.53 26.44 -41.02
CA GLY A 14 -55.78 27.88 -40.94
C GLY A 14 -54.64 28.60 -40.25
N ILE A 15 -53.92 29.47 -40.97
CA ILE A 15 -52.92 30.36 -40.40
C ILE A 15 -53.66 31.57 -39.80
N SER A 16 -53.79 31.62 -38.48
CA SER A 16 -54.16 32.81 -37.75
C SER A 16 -52.92 33.62 -37.45
N PHE A 17 -52.82 34.80 -38.07
CA PHE A 17 -51.83 35.80 -37.67
C PHE A 17 -52.25 36.38 -36.32
N TYR A 18 -51.46 36.04 -35.28
CA TYR A 18 -51.56 36.69 -33.97
C TYR A 18 -50.56 37.82 -33.92
N ASP A 19 -51.04 38.97 -33.56
CA ASP A 19 -50.36 40.25 -33.44
C ASP A 19 -49.27 40.19 -32.34
N GLY A 20 -48.15 40.86 -32.64
CA GLY A 20 -46.95 40.84 -31.77
C GLY A 20 -47.20 41.35 -30.36
N LYS A 21 -47.03 40.45 -29.40
CA LYS A 21 -46.64 40.81 -28.03
C LYS A 21 -45.25 40.28 -27.79
N ASN A 22 -44.37 41.16 -27.38
CA ASN A 22 -43.03 40.85 -26.91
C ASN A 22 -43.04 39.59 -26.03
N ILE A 23 -42.51 38.47 -26.52
CA ILE A 23 -42.12 37.38 -25.69
C ILE A 23 -40.75 37.75 -25.12
N ASP A 24 -40.68 38.16 -23.87
CA ASP A 24 -39.46 38.19 -23.10
C ASP A 24 -38.84 36.79 -23.18
N HIS A 25 -37.83 36.66 -24.03
CA HIS A 25 -36.91 35.55 -23.96
C HIS A 25 -36.09 35.69 -22.68
N THR A 26 -36.68 35.31 -21.52
CA THR A 26 -35.86 34.86 -20.45
C THR A 26 -35.09 33.65 -20.98
N SER A 27 -33.81 33.87 -21.29
CA SER A 27 -32.88 32.80 -21.61
C SER A 27 -32.79 31.88 -20.41
N GLY A 28 -33.73 30.94 -20.34
CA GLY A 28 -33.55 29.72 -19.53
C GLY A 28 -32.35 29.02 -20.15
N SER A 29 -31.21 29.15 -19.52
CA SER A 29 -30.05 28.33 -19.85
C SER A 29 -30.52 26.89 -19.78
N ILE A 30 -30.60 26.23 -20.93
CA ILE A 30 -30.81 24.78 -20.97
C ILE A 30 -29.57 24.21 -20.27
N LEU A 31 -29.74 23.85 -19.03
CA LEU A 31 -28.70 23.14 -18.25
C LEU A 31 -28.47 21.81 -18.96
N PHE A 32 -27.45 21.77 -19.78
CA PHE A 32 -26.99 20.51 -20.39
C PHE A 32 -26.42 19.65 -19.27
N CYS A 33 -27.13 18.60 -18.95
CA CYS A 33 -26.68 17.61 -17.99
C CYS A 33 -25.52 16.82 -18.60
N ASP A 34 -24.32 17.01 -18.07
CA ASP A 34 -23.11 16.32 -18.50
C ASP A 34 -23.05 14.92 -17.90
N THR A 35 -22.96 13.90 -18.74
CA THR A 35 -22.87 12.48 -18.35
C THR A 35 -21.43 11.96 -18.33
N ASN A 36 -20.42 12.81 -18.58
CA ASN A 36 -19.03 12.42 -18.47
C ASN A 36 -18.67 12.12 -17.00
N ALA A 37 -17.66 11.26 -16.79
CA ALA A 37 -17.20 10.94 -15.45
C ALA A 37 -16.72 12.20 -14.68
N PRO A 38 -16.94 12.27 -13.37
CA PRO A 38 -16.35 13.30 -12.53
C PRO A 38 -14.83 13.31 -12.61
N THR A 39 -14.22 14.48 -12.42
CA THR A 39 -12.76 14.66 -12.46
C THR A 39 -12.17 14.83 -11.06
N ASN A 40 -10.83 14.74 -10.94
CA ASN A 40 -10.06 14.94 -9.71
C ASN A 40 -10.52 14.05 -8.55
N ILE A 41 -10.84 12.78 -8.84
CA ILE A 41 -11.24 11.85 -7.79
C ILE A 41 -10.01 11.45 -6.99
N GLN A 42 -10.09 11.63 -5.68
CA GLN A 42 -9.01 11.31 -4.74
C GLN A 42 -9.54 10.56 -3.53
N ILE A 43 -8.66 9.79 -2.90
CA ILE A 43 -8.93 9.09 -1.63
C ILE A 43 -8.01 9.65 -0.58
N SER A 44 -8.57 10.02 0.57
CA SER A 44 -7.85 10.59 1.70
C SER A 44 -8.41 10.06 3.02
N ASN A 45 -7.79 10.43 4.15
CA ASN A 45 -8.19 10.05 5.51
C ASN A 45 -8.49 8.54 5.64
N ILE A 46 -7.61 7.71 5.05
CA ILE A 46 -7.75 6.26 5.08
C ILE A 46 -7.48 5.78 6.50
N THR A 47 -8.45 5.05 7.06
CA THR A 47 -8.35 4.38 8.37
C THR A 47 -8.58 2.89 8.22
N ALA A 48 -8.67 2.16 9.32
CA ALA A 48 -8.99 0.74 9.32
C ALA A 48 -10.42 0.47 8.79
N THR A 49 -11.35 1.38 9.05
CA THR A 49 -12.79 1.15 8.80
C THR A 49 -13.44 2.25 7.97
N SER A 50 -12.68 3.26 7.53
CA SER A 50 -13.21 4.38 6.75
C SER A 50 -12.19 4.95 5.78
N ALA A 51 -12.67 5.69 4.77
CA ALA A 51 -11.89 6.52 3.87
C ALA A 51 -12.78 7.65 3.33
N VAL A 52 -12.19 8.76 2.91
CA VAL A 52 -12.91 9.87 2.28
C VAL A 52 -12.59 9.88 0.79
N VAL A 53 -13.64 9.83 -0.03
CA VAL A 53 -13.56 10.00 -1.49
C VAL A 53 -13.98 11.42 -1.81
N THR A 54 -13.20 12.14 -2.61
CA THR A 54 -13.51 13.50 -3.06
C THR A 54 -13.43 13.57 -4.58
N TRP A 55 -14.20 14.47 -5.18
CA TRP A 55 -14.18 14.75 -6.62
C TRP A 55 -14.60 16.19 -6.89
N THR A 56 -14.34 16.66 -8.11
CA THR A 56 -14.85 17.98 -8.53
C THR A 56 -16.35 17.89 -8.76
N LEU A 57 -17.12 18.65 -7.95
CA LEU A 57 -18.56 18.78 -8.13
C LEU A 57 -18.86 19.65 -9.36
N ASP A 58 -19.73 19.16 -10.23
CA ASP A 58 -20.27 19.92 -11.35
C ASP A 58 -21.58 20.59 -10.91
N PRO A 59 -21.65 21.95 -10.84
CA PRO A 59 -22.86 22.62 -10.39
C PRO A 59 -24.06 22.41 -11.31
N ASN A 60 -23.84 22.05 -12.58
CA ASN A 60 -24.91 21.74 -13.53
C ASN A 60 -25.39 20.29 -13.46
N THR A 61 -24.62 19.42 -12.81
CA THR A 61 -24.93 18.00 -12.61
C THR A 61 -24.54 17.62 -11.16
N PRO A 62 -25.25 18.15 -10.16
CA PRO A 62 -24.83 18.02 -8.76
C PRO A 62 -25.03 16.62 -8.20
N ASP A 63 -25.88 15.80 -8.83
CA ASP A 63 -26.13 14.44 -8.39
C ASP A 63 -25.06 13.48 -8.91
N ASN A 64 -24.59 12.66 -8.01
CA ASN A 64 -23.56 11.65 -8.28
C ASN A 64 -23.98 10.32 -7.72
N ILE A 65 -23.36 9.26 -8.21
CA ILE A 65 -23.47 7.91 -7.67
C ILE A 65 -22.05 7.36 -7.48
N LEU A 66 -21.75 6.89 -6.29
CA LEU A 66 -20.48 6.25 -5.97
C LEU A 66 -20.71 4.75 -5.84
N ARG A 67 -19.77 3.95 -6.31
CA ARG A 67 -19.73 2.53 -6.02
C ARG A 67 -18.36 2.11 -5.53
N PHE A 68 -18.34 1.15 -4.62
CA PHE A 68 -17.11 0.58 -4.10
C PHE A 68 -17.28 -0.92 -3.82
N ARG A 69 -16.16 -1.62 -3.78
CA ARG A 69 -16.10 -3.04 -3.44
C ARG A 69 -14.75 -3.43 -2.89
N SER A 70 -14.68 -4.50 -2.11
CA SER A 70 -13.42 -5.15 -1.74
C SER A 70 -12.88 -5.94 -2.93
N VAL A 71 -11.55 -5.88 -3.14
CA VAL A 71 -10.82 -6.60 -4.20
C VAL A 71 -9.62 -7.32 -3.57
N GLY A 72 -9.68 -8.65 -3.57
CA GLY A 72 -8.67 -9.51 -2.94
C GLY A 72 -9.35 -10.70 -2.28
N GLY A 73 -8.91 -11.93 -2.58
CA GLY A 73 -9.56 -13.16 -2.09
C GLY A 73 -10.89 -13.50 -2.77
N GLY A 74 -11.24 -12.82 -3.86
CA GLY A 74 -12.52 -12.89 -4.58
C GLY A 74 -13.12 -11.50 -4.75
N THR A 75 -13.67 -11.19 -5.94
CA THR A 75 -14.34 -9.90 -6.18
C THR A 75 -15.69 -9.89 -5.50
N SER A 76 -15.90 -8.99 -4.52
CA SER A 76 -17.20 -8.75 -3.93
C SER A 76 -18.12 -7.99 -4.89
N ALA A 77 -19.43 -8.07 -4.66
CA ALA A 77 -20.41 -7.25 -5.36
C ALA A 77 -20.16 -5.75 -5.10
N TRP A 78 -20.55 -4.91 -6.06
CA TRP A 78 -20.51 -3.47 -5.88
C TRP A 78 -21.55 -3.02 -4.84
N VAL A 79 -21.10 -2.22 -3.88
CA VAL A 79 -21.98 -1.41 -3.02
C VAL A 79 -22.12 -0.06 -3.70
N THR A 80 -23.35 0.39 -3.91
CA THR A 80 -23.66 1.62 -4.66
C THR A 80 -24.38 2.61 -3.75
N VAL A 81 -23.95 3.88 -3.76
CA VAL A 81 -24.46 4.94 -2.90
C VAL A 81 -24.82 6.17 -3.75
N PRO A 82 -26.09 6.61 -3.77
CA PRO A 82 -26.47 7.89 -4.39
C PRO A 82 -26.00 9.06 -3.50
N ILE A 83 -25.52 10.13 -4.14
CA ILE A 83 -24.97 11.31 -3.47
C ILE A 83 -25.50 12.54 -4.19
N SER A 84 -26.19 13.42 -3.47
CA SER A 84 -26.75 14.65 -4.03
C SER A 84 -26.01 15.87 -3.47
N ASN A 85 -25.62 16.76 -4.36
CA ASN A 85 -25.08 18.09 -4.05
C ASN A 85 -23.79 18.11 -3.22
N LEU A 86 -22.99 17.02 -3.28
CA LEU A 86 -21.74 16.88 -2.54
C LEU A 86 -20.62 16.42 -3.50
N GLY A 87 -19.43 17.01 -3.35
CA GLY A 87 -18.18 16.60 -4.01
C GLY A 87 -17.35 15.65 -3.16
N SER A 88 -17.96 15.02 -2.16
CA SER A 88 -17.26 14.08 -1.28
C SER A 88 -18.20 13.06 -0.64
N PHE A 89 -17.65 11.91 -0.25
CA PHE A 89 -18.36 10.89 0.50
C PHE A 89 -17.40 10.15 1.44
N SER A 90 -17.85 9.89 2.68
CA SER A 90 -17.11 9.09 3.65
C SER A 90 -17.55 7.63 3.56
N LEU A 91 -16.68 6.77 3.06
CA LEU A 91 -16.82 5.33 3.16
C LEU A 91 -16.68 4.90 4.63
N THR A 92 -17.57 4.05 5.10
CA THR A 92 -17.55 3.49 6.47
C THR A 92 -17.81 2.00 6.44
N GLY A 93 -17.50 1.30 7.54
CA GLY A 93 -17.68 -0.16 7.61
C GLY A 93 -16.69 -0.94 6.74
N LEU A 94 -15.57 -0.35 6.40
CA LEU A 94 -14.49 -1.05 5.69
C LEU A 94 -13.88 -2.12 6.60
N LEU A 95 -13.39 -3.19 6.00
CA LEU A 95 -12.57 -4.18 6.70
C LEU A 95 -11.13 -3.66 6.82
N PRO A 96 -10.49 -3.83 7.97
CA PRO A 96 -9.07 -3.48 8.11
C PRO A 96 -8.18 -4.22 7.11
N CYS A 97 -7.08 -3.57 6.72
CA CYS A 97 -6.06 -4.17 5.86
C CYS A 97 -6.60 -4.77 4.56
N SER A 98 -7.63 -4.16 4.00
CA SER A 98 -8.35 -4.67 2.83
C SER A 98 -8.23 -3.70 1.66
N LYS A 99 -8.02 -4.25 0.46
CA LYS A 99 -7.97 -3.47 -0.77
C LYS A 99 -9.39 -3.20 -1.28
N TYR A 100 -9.64 -1.95 -1.64
CA TYR A 100 -10.91 -1.49 -2.19
C TYR A 100 -10.74 -0.87 -3.56
N GLU A 101 -11.78 -0.99 -4.38
CA GLU A 101 -11.94 -0.34 -5.66
C GLU A 101 -13.11 0.62 -5.58
N VAL A 102 -12.94 1.85 -6.08
CA VAL A 102 -13.94 2.92 -6.05
C VAL A 102 -14.11 3.51 -7.43
N GLN A 103 -15.35 3.82 -7.81
CA GLN A 103 -15.70 4.57 -8.98
C GLN A 103 -16.83 5.56 -8.66
N VAL A 104 -16.88 6.69 -9.37
CA VAL A 104 -17.94 7.70 -9.27
C VAL A 104 -18.48 7.99 -10.66
N ALA A 105 -19.78 8.20 -10.76
CA ALA A 105 -20.45 8.65 -11.98
C ALA A 105 -21.41 9.81 -11.66
N LYS A 106 -21.65 10.69 -12.61
CA LYS A 106 -22.70 11.70 -12.52
C LYS A 106 -24.07 11.06 -12.77
N VAL A 107 -25.11 11.65 -12.21
CA VAL A 107 -26.50 11.23 -12.44
C VAL A 107 -27.28 12.38 -13.07
N CYS A 108 -27.83 12.11 -14.25
CA CYS A 108 -28.64 13.05 -15.04
C CYS A 108 -30.06 12.55 -15.17
N SER A 109 -31.03 13.28 -14.64
CA SER A 109 -32.45 12.91 -14.76
C SER A 109 -32.71 11.45 -14.35
N GLY A 110 -32.04 10.96 -13.33
CA GLY A 110 -32.12 9.58 -12.84
C GLY A 110 -31.31 8.54 -13.63
N LEU A 111 -30.62 8.94 -14.70
CA LEU A 111 -29.76 8.04 -15.48
C LEU A 111 -28.29 8.19 -15.04
N THR A 112 -27.65 7.05 -14.78
CA THR A 112 -26.22 7.01 -14.47
C THR A 112 -25.40 7.25 -15.72
N GLY A 113 -24.51 8.24 -15.67
CA GLY A 113 -23.54 8.55 -16.73
C GLY A 113 -22.35 7.58 -16.76
N THR A 114 -21.27 8.03 -17.37
CA THR A 114 -20.03 7.25 -17.46
C THR A 114 -19.36 7.13 -16.10
N TRP A 115 -18.98 5.90 -15.72
CA TRP A 115 -18.17 5.65 -14.54
C TRP A 115 -16.74 6.15 -14.73
N SER A 116 -16.16 6.70 -13.70
CA SER A 116 -14.73 7.06 -13.68
C SER A 116 -13.83 5.84 -13.85
N ALA A 117 -12.56 6.09 -14.15
CA ALA A 117 -11.54 5.07 -13.96
C ALA A 117 -11.56 4.56 -12.51
N SER A 118 -11.23 3.29 -12.32
CA SER A 118 -11.13 2.68 -10.99
C SER A 118 -9.98 3.28 -10.20
N ILE A 119 -10.25 3.68 -8.96
CA ILE A 119 -9.23 4.08 -7.99
C ILE A 119 -9.16 3.02 -6.91
N PHE A 120 -7.93 2.63 -6.56
CA PHE A 120 -7.66 1.60 -5.57
C PHE A 120 -7.02 2.21 -4.33
N PHE A 121 -7.40 1.72 -3.15
CA PHE A 121 -6.74 2.03 -1.89
C PHE A 121 -6.76 0.81 -0.98
N ILE A 122 -5.99 0.85 0.11
CA ILE A 122 -5.94 -0.18 1.13
C ILE A 122 -6.25 0.49 2.47
N SER A 123 -7.22 -0.05 3.22
CA SER A 123 -7.52 0.37 4.58
C SER A 123 -6.37 0.02 5.52
N THR A 124 -6.17 0.81 6.58
CA THR A 124 -5.08 0.63 7.54
C THR A 124 -5.50 -0.29 8.70
N LEU A 125 -4.54 -0.58 9.60
CA LEU A 125 -4.82 -1.09 10.93
C LEU A 125 -4.75 0.08 11.93
N ASN A 126 -5.65 0.10 12.90
CA ASN A 126 -5.61 1.06 14.00
C ASN A 126 -5.09 0.37 15.25
N TYR A 127 -4.16 1.03 15.92
CA TYR A 127 -3.61 0.58 17.19
C TYR A 127 -3.95 1.56 18.29
N CYS A 128 -3.98 1.06 19.53
CA CYS A 128 -4.15 1.89 20.70
C CYS A 128 -3.02 2.93 20.83
N THR A 129 -3.32 4.07 21.40
CA THR A 129 -2.32 5.11 21.67
C THR A 129 -1.39 4.67 22.81
N SER A 130 -0.12 5.02 22.69
CA SER A 130 0.89 4.85 23.71
C SER A 130 1.95 5.93 23.58
N ALA A 131 2.37 6.53 24.69
CA ALA A 131 3.42 7.53 24.70
C ALA A 131 3.98 7.69 26.12
N SER A 132 5.25 8.12 26.23
CA SER A 132 5.74 8.71 27.48
C SER A 132 5.28 10.16 27.61
N THR A 133 5.41 10.72 28.79
CA THR A 133 5.26 12.19 29.01
C THR A 133 6.61 12.89 29.09
N ASP A 134 7.70 12.14 29.28
CA ASP A 134 9.06 12.67 29.35
C ASP A 134 10.07 11.63 28.78
N SER A 135 10.59 11.93 27.60
CA SER A 135 11.70 11.18 26.96
C SER A 135 13.06 11.84 27.19
N GLY A 136 13.10 12.99 27.85
CA GLY A 136 14.33 13.77 28.03
C GLY A 136 15.34 13.10 28.95
N MET A 137 14.90 12.26 29.90
CA MET A 137 15.80 11.54 30.78
C MET A 137 16.35 10.24 30.19
N MET A 138 15.53 9.54 29.42
CA MET A 138 15.91 8.29 28.77
C MET A 138 15.07 8.04 27.52
N HIS A 139 15.72 7.52 26.49
CA HIS A 139 15.08 7.26 25.20
C HIS A 139 15.72 6.07 24.48
N ILE A 140 15.08 5.64 23.40
CA ILE A 140 15.61 4.65 22.46
C ILE A 140 16.50 5.38 21.46
N SER A 141 17.75 4.94 21.29
CA SER A 141 18.66 5.53 20.31
C SER A 141 18.89 4.64 19.09
N ASN A 142 18.61 3.35 19.20
CA ASN A 142 18.68 2.43 18.06
C ASN A 142 17.76 1.23 18.27
N VAL A 143 17.11 0.84 17.17
CA VAL A 143 16.40 -0.44 17.05
C VAL A 143 16.94 -1.15 15.81
N THR A 144 17.40 -2.38 15.98
CA THR A 144 17.86 -3.24 14.89
C THR A 144 17.08 -4.54 14.89
N VAL A 145 16.52 -4.92 13.76
CA VAL A 145 15.80 -6.19 13.57
C VAL A 145 16.44 -6.97 12.43
N ASN A 146 16.85 -8.22 12.71
CA ASN A 146 17.33 -9.14 11.69
C ASN A 146 16.31 -10.26 11.49
N SER A 147 15.97 -10.55 10.27
CA SER A 147 15.19 -11.72 9.90
C SER A 147 16.10 -12.96 9.91
N GLY A 148 15.68 -14.00 10.61
CA GLY A 148 16.36 -15.32 10.63
C GLY A 148 16.14 -16.12 9.34
N ALA A 149 15.22 -15.68 8.50
CA ALA A 149 14.86 -16.33 7.24
C ALA A 149 14.71 -15.27 6.15
N GLY A 150 14.84 -15.72 4.90
CA GLY A 150 14.45 -14.86 3.78
C GLY A 150 15.54 -13.99 3.20
N GLY A 151 16.74 -13.97 3.74
CA GLY A 151 17.87 -13.18 3.19
C GLY A 151 17.61 -11.67 3.13
N PHE A 152 16.68 -11.15 3.94
CA PHE A 152 16.42 -9.71 4.04
C PHE A 152 17.59 -8.99 4.72
N LEU A 153 17.81 -7.75 4.29
CA LEU A 153 18.73 -6.86 4.99
C LEU A 153 18.16 -6.51 6.38
N PRO A 154 19.03 -6.36 7.40
CA PRO A 154 18.61 -5.86 8.69
C PRO A 154 17.89 -4.51 8.58
N MET A 155 16.78 -4.34 9.30
CA MET A 155 16.25 -3.01 9.56
C MET A 155 17.10 -2.37 10.66
N VAL A 156 17.59 -1.16 10.42
CA VAL A 156 18.33 -0.37 11.40
C VAL A 156 17.70 1.00 11.49
N SER A 157 17.23 1.36 12.68
CA SER A 157 16.64 2.66 12.98
C SER A 157 17.46 3.37 14.04
N ASN A 158 18.08 4.49 13.69
CA ASN A 158 18.65 5.42 14.65
C ASN A 158 17.64 6.54 14.91
N SER A 159 17.42 6.88 16.17
CA SER A 159 16.44 7.86 16.60
C SER A 159 17.00 8.78 17.70
N GLY A 160 16.35 9.90 17.92
CA GLY A 160 16.58 10.79 19.04
C GLY A 160 15.38 10.73 20.01
N ALA A 161 15.49 11.40 21.16
CA ALA A 161 14.47 11.44 22.18
C ALA A 161 13.11 11.95 21.63
N SER A 162 12.07 11.17 21.84
CA SER A 162 10.69 11.49 21.54
C SER A 162 9.75 10.77 22.51
N ASN A 163 8.59 11.37 22.79
CA ASN A 163 7.60 10.67 23.61
C ASN A 163 6.91 9.53 22.87
N TYR A 164 6.71 9.73 21.56
CA TYR A 164 6.17 8.77 20.61
C TYR A 164 6.62 9.11 19.21
N THR A 165 7.06 8.10 18.43
CA THR A 165 7.38 8.26 17.01
C THR A 165 6.75 7.16 16.18
N ASP A 166 6.10 7.55 15.09
CA ASP A 166 5.48 6.63 14.13
C ASP A 166 6.35 6.50 12.87
N TYR A 167 7.05 5.39 12.75
CA TYR A 167 7.86 5.01 11.58
C TYR A 167 7.15 4.02 10.64
N ARG A 168 5.87 3.72 10.84
CA ARG A 168 5.15 2.69 10.05
C ARG A 168 5.14 2.95 8.56
N SER A 169 5.13 4.21 8.15
CA SER A 169 5.14 4.63 6.74
C SER A 169 6.53 4.90 6.17
N ASP A 170 7.60 4.82 6.99
CA ASP A 170 8.98 5.03 6.53
C ASP A 170 9.52 3.78 5.82
N PRO A 171 9.74 3.82 4.50
CA PRO A 171 10.21 2.66 3.76
C PRO A 171 11.64 2.23 4.12
N SER A 172 12.46 3.15 4.65
CA SER A 172 13.84 2.86 5.08
C SER A 172 13.89 2.07 6.40
N ARG A 173 12.79 2.10 7.17
CA ARG A 173 12.62 1.42 8.46
C ARG A 173 11.60 0.30 8.41
N LYS A 174 11.28 -0.18 7.21
CA LYS A 174 10.35 -1.29 7.00
C LYS A 174 11.00 -2.61 7.40
N ILE A 175 10.29 -3.39 8.20
CA ILE A 175 10.73 -4.71 8.68
C ILE A 175 10.08 -5.79 7.81
N TYR A 176 10.89 -6.75 7.37
CA TYR A 176 10.42 -7.92 6.60
C TYR A 176 10.71 -9.19 7.38
N LEU A 177 9.68 -9.96 7.70
CA LEU A 177 9.76 -11.23 8.43
C LEU A 177 8.98 -12.31 7.67
N VAL A 178 9.38 -13.57 7.85
CA VAL A 178 8.75 -14.72 7.20
C VAL A 178 7.80 -15.40 8.18
N VAL A 179 6.58 -15.69 7.76
CA VAL A 179 5.61 -16.49 8.54
C VAL A 179 6.17 -17.89 8.75
N GLY A 180 6.19 -18.37 9.99
CA GLY A 180 6.87 -19.60 10.38
C GLY A 180 8.40 -19.46 10.51
N GLY A 181 8.96 -18.26 10.27
CA GLY A 181 10.40 -18.00 10.37
C GLY A 181 10.89 -18.04 11.82
N ILE A 182 12.05 -18.68 12.02
CA ILE A 182 12.73 -18.81 13.33
C ILE A 182 14.06 -18.05 13.31
N GLY A 183 14.63 -17.81 14.47
CA GLY A 183 15.95 -17.18 14.60
C GLY A 183 15.99 -15.69 14.26
N ASN A 184 14.83 -15.01 14.25
CA ASN A 184 14.80 -13.56 14.15
C ASN A 184 15.40 -12.96 15.42
N THR A 185 16.07 -11.82 15.29
CA THR A 185 16.65 -11.11 16.43
C THR A 185 16.22 -9.65 16.42
N ILE A 186 16.03 -9.11 17.63
CA ILE A 186 15.85 -7.67 17.84
C ILE A 186 16.85 -7.19 18.86
N SER A 187 17.47 -6.05 18.61
CA SER A 187 18.33 -5.32 19.53
C SER A 187 17.82 -3.92 19.71
N VAL A 188 17.71 -3.47 20.96
CA VAL A 188 17.28 -2.10 21.31
C VAL A 188 18.35 -1.46 22.16
N THR A 189 18.86 -0.29 21.72
CA THR A 189 19.84 0.48 22.46
C THR A 189 19.15 1.59 23.23
N LYS A 190 19.36 1.59 24.53
CA LYS A 190 18.87 2.56 25.50
C LYS A 190 19.90 3.67 25.69
N THR A 191 19.45 4.90 25.77
CA THR A 191 20.28 6.08 26.01
C THR A 191 19.69 6.93 27.13
N TRP A 192 20.56 7.51 27.95
CA TRP A 192 20.20 8.39 29.06
C TRP A 192 20.87 9.74 28.91
N ASN A 193 20.14 10.79 29.22
CA ASN A 193 20.71 12.14 29.33
C ASN A 193 21.17 12.34 30.79
N GLY A 194 22.39 11.88 31.08
CA GLY A 194 22.97 11.87 32.42
C GLY A 194 23.32 10.47 32.89
N ALA A 195 23.26 10.24 34.21
CA ALA A 195 23.57 8.93 34.79
C ALA A 195 22.52 7.88 34.41
N PRO A 196 22.94 6.68 33.96
CA PRO A 196 22.01 5.61 33.65
C PRO A 196 21.10 5.25 34.81
N SER A 197 19.81 5.16 34.58
CA SER A 197 18.80 4.67 35.51
C SER A 197 18.19 3.35 35.01
N ALA A 198 17.60 2.57 35.90
CA ALA A 198 17.01 1.30 35.49
C ALA A 198 15.86 1.51 34.52
N ALA A 199 15.93 0.85 33.37
CA ALA A 199 14.93 0.87 32.33
C ALA A 199 14.75 -0.50 31.70
N SER A 200 13.51 -0.86 31.39
CA SER A 200 13.12 -2.07 30.67
C SER A 200 12.71 -1.75 29.22
N VAL A 201 12.82 -2.75 28.37
CA VAL A 201 12.31 -2.71 27.00
C VAL A 201 11.26 -3.81 26.82
N SER A 202 10.14 -3.46 26.25
CA SER A 202 9.08 -4.38 25.84
C SER A 202 8.75 -4.16 24.36
N VAL A 203 8.58 -5.27 23.61
CA VAL A 203 8.28 -5.20 22.18
C VAL A 203 7.15 -6.15 21.84
N TRP A 204 6.20 -5.66 21.06
CA TRP A 204 5.09 -6.42 20.50
C TRP A 204 5.10 -6.35 18.98
N ILE A 205 4.59 -7.40 18.34
CA ILE A 205 4.22 -7.39 16.91
C ILE A 205 2.79 -7.91 16.82
N ASP A 206 1.90 -7.18 16.14
CA ASP A 206 0.54 -7.66 15.84
C ASP A 206 0.64 -8.85 14.86
N LEU A 207 0.71 -10.05 15.41
CA LEU A 207 0.96 -11.27 14.62
C LEU A 207 -0.30 -11.85 13.97
N ASN A 208 -1.48 -11.49 14.48
CA ASN A 208 -2.77 -11.96 13.97
C ASN A 208 -3.47 -10.93 13.05
N GLY A 209 -2.95 -9.70 12.94
CA GLY A 209 -3.45 -8.65 12.05
C GLY A 209 -4.79 -8.04 12.50
N ASN A 210 -5.10 -8.10 13.81
CA ASN A 210 -6.36 -7.60 14.35
C ASN A 210 -6.32 -6.13 14.81
N GLY A 211 -5.13 -5.48 14.81
CA GLY A 211 -4.92 -4.12 15.29
C GLY A 211 -4.81 -3.99 16.81
N ILE A 212 -4.66 -5.10 17.53
CA ILE A 212 -4.52 -5.16 18.98
C ILE A 212 -3.19 -5.84 19.30
N PHE A 213 -2.47 -5.35 20.30
CA PHE A 213 -1.28 -6.02 20.80
C PHE A 213 -1.66 -6.97 21.93
N ASP A 214 -1.84 -8.23 21.63
CA ASP A 214 -2.19 -9.26 22.58
C ASP A 214 -0.98 -9.65 23.47
N PRO A 215 -1.17 -10.16 24.67
CA PRO A 215 -0.07 -10.63 25.53
C PRO A 215 0.82 -11.69 24.87
N THR A 216 0.25 -12.54 24.00
CA THR A 216 0.95 -13.58 23.24
C THR A 216 1.79 -13.05 22.08
N GLU A 217 1.63 -11.78 21.73
CA GLU A 217 2.34 -11.09 20.65
C GLU A 217 3.54 -10.28 21.15
N LYS A 218 3.79 -10.33 22.47
CA LYS A 218 4.99 -9.74 23.06
C LYS A 218 6.21 -10.60 22.76
N ILE A 219 7.08 -10.12 21.88
CA ILE A 219 8.28 -10.83 21.42
C ILE A 219 9.53 -10.55 22.28
N MET A 220 9.48 -9.50 23.08
CA MET A 220 10.58 -9.12 23.99
C MET A 220 10.05 -8.52 25.28
N ALA A 221 10.67 -8.90 26.40
CA ALA A 221 10.46 -8.30 27.72
C ALA A 221 11.79 -8.35 28.49
N SER A 222 12.50 -7.23 28.54
CA SER A 222 13.73 -7.15 29.33
C SER A 222 13.43 -6.82 30.81
N THR A 223 14.24 -7.33 31.71
CA THR A 223 14.23 -6.81 33.08
C THR A 223 14.70 -5.36 33.12
N SER A 224 14.20 -4.59 34.08
CA SER A 224 14.64 -3.20 34.27
C SER A 224 16.09 -3.18 34.78
N ASN A 225 16.98 -2.56 33.99
CA ASN A 225 18.43 -2.50 34.27
C ASN A 225 19.07 -1.30 33.55
N THR A 226 20.36 -1.09 33.80
CA THR A 226 21.17 -0.01 33.19
C THR A 226 22.01 -0.47 32.01
N THR A 227 21.83 -1.71 31.52
CA THR A 227 22.54 -2.21 30.33
C THR A 227 22.13 -1.41 29.12
N THR A 228 23.09 -0.90 28.36
CA THR A 228 22.85 -0.01 27.21
C THR A 228 22.10 -0.69 26.08
N SER A 229 22.43 -1.94 25.75
CA SER A 229 21.76 -2.69 24.69
C SER A 229 21.13 -3.96 25.23
N VAL A 230 19.90 -4.21 24.83
CA VAL A 230 19.17 -5.44 25.15
C VAL A 230 18.76 -6.14 23.86
N THR A 231 18.95 -7.46 23.82
CA THR A 231 18.69 -8.27 22.62
C THR A 231 17.80 -9.45 22.96
N SER A 232 16.91 -9.82 22.05
CA SER A 232 16.06 -11.00 22.14
C SER A 232 16.03 -11.74 20.81
N THR A 233 15.85 -13.06 20.87
CA THR A 233 15.49 -13.88 19.71
C THR A 233 14.00 -14.16 19.75
N PHE A 234 13.37 -14.23 18.57
CA PHE A 234 11.94 -14.53 18.47
C PHE A 234 11.63 -15.30 17.19
N SER A 235 10.45 -15.91 17.15
CA SER A 235 9.93 -16.64 15.99
C SER A 235 8.58 -16.09 15.59
N ILE A 236 8.27 -16.17 14.30
CA ILE A 236 6.96 -15.84 13.77
C ILE A 236 6.14 -17.12 13.66
N PRO A 237 4.96 -17.21 14.29
CA PRO A 237 4.10 -18.40 14.18
C PRO A 237 3.76 -18.72 12.71
N SER A 238 3.60 -19.99 12.38
CA SER A 238 3.14 -20.42 11.04
C SER A 238 1.69 -20.03 10.77
N THR A 239 0.93 -19.67 11.80
CA THR A 239 -0.45 -19.17 11.75
C THR A 239 -0.55 -17.64 11.73
N ALA A 240 0.60 -16.93 11.71
CA ALA A 240 0.61 -15.48 11.70
C ALA A 240 -0.09 -14.91 10.44
N PHE A 241 -0.65 -13.74 10.60
CA PHE A 241 -1.29 -13.00 9.52
C PHE A 241 -0.30 -12.71 8.40
N GLN A 242 -0.66 -13.06 7.16
CA GLN A 242 0.16 -12.75 6.00
C GLN A 242 -0.22 -11.38 5.46
N THR A 243 0.75 -10.47 5.43
CA THR A 243 0.54 -9.14 4.85
C THR A 243 0.60 -9.24 3.33
N THR A 244 -0.46 -8.78 2.66
CA THR A 244 -0.54 -8.73 1.20
C THR A 244 -0.50 -7.29 0.71
N GLY A 245 0.29 -7.02 -0.31
CA GLY A 245 0.40 -5.67 -0.87
C GLY A 245 1.11 -4.69 0.08
N THR A 246 0.53 -3.51 0.30
CA THR A 246 1.12 -2.43 1.11
C THR A 246 0.68 -2.43 2.57
N CYS A 247 -0.32 -3.24 2.95
CA CYS A 247 -0.77 -3.32 4.33
C CYS A 247 0.21 -4.15 5.16
N GLY A 248 0.85 -3.50 6.12
CA GLY A 248 1.71 -4.12 7.12
C GLY A 248 1.05 -4.11 8.50
N VAL A 249 1.51 -5.00 9.36
CA VAL A 249 1.22 -4.95 10.79
C VAL A 249 2.21 -4.03 11.50
N THR A 250 1.98 -3.72 12.77
CA THR A 250 2.85 -2.84 13.56
C THR A 250 3.70 -3.65 14.53
N MET A 251 4.97 -3.30 14.63
CA MET A 251 5.82 -3.60 15.77
C MET A 251 5.92 -2.35 16.65
N ARG A 252 5.61 -2.48 17.93
CA ARG A 252 5.75 -1.42 18.93
C ARG A 252 6.92 -1.73 19.86
N VAL A 253 7.84 -0.79 19.97
CA VAL A 253 8.98 -0.83 20.90
C VAL A 253 8.72 0.19 22.00
N MET A 254 8.78 -0.23 23.26
CA MET A 254 8.59 0.63 24.43
C MET A 254 9.78 0.52 25.35
N MET A 255 10.35 1.66 25.71
CA MET A 255 11.31 1.80 26.81
C MET A 255 10.61 2.47 27.99
N THR A 256 10.61 1.84 29.14
CA THR A 256 9.92 2.29 30.36
C THR A 256 10.80 2.05 31.58
N GLN A 257 10.56 2.77 32.70
CA GLN A 257 11.33 2.51 33.96
C GLN A 257 11.08 1.10 34.52
N THR A 258 9.84 0.64 34.42
CA THR A 258 9.42 -0.70 34.86
C THR A 258 8.91 -1.48 33.67
N LEU A 259 8.91 -2.81 33.76
CA LEU A 259 8.40 -3.66 32.66
C LEU A 259 6.95 -3.28 32.29
N ALA A 260 6.75 -2.92 31.04
CA ALA A 260 5.40 -2.61 30.54
C ALA A 260 4.58 -3.91 30.42
N ASN A 261 3.41 -3.94 31.05
CA ASN A 261 2.46 -5.06 30.95
C ASN A 261 1.48 -4.91 29.77
N SER A 262 1.33 -3.69 29.27
CA SER A 262 0.47 -3.34 28.12
C SER A 262 1.26 -2.56 27.11
N ALA A 263 0.94 -2.75 25.84
CA ALA A 263 1.45 -1.92 24.75
C ALA A 263 0.73 -0.56 24.64
N CYS A 264 -0.33 -0.34 25.41
CA CYS A 264 -1.21 0.82 25.35
C CYS A 264 -1.12 1.66 26.62
N GLY A 265 -1.39 2.97 26.47
CA GLY A 265 -1.48 3.91 27.58
C GLY A 265 -0.28 4.84 27.68
N THR A 266 -0.32 5.71 28.68
CA THR A 266 0.71 6.71 28.95
C THR A 266 1.53 6.33 30.19
N PHE A 267 2.82 6.68 30.16
CA PHE A 267 3.74 6.51 31.29
C PHE A 267 4.67 7.72 31.37
N VAL A 268 5.42 7.86 32.45
CA VAL A 268 6.19 9.08 32.70
C VAL A 268 7.47 9.09 31.87
N TYR A 269 8.43 8.21 32.17
CA TYR A 269 9.76 8.27 31.58
C TYR A 269 9.98 7.15 30.56
N GLY A 270 10.55 7.52 29.42
CA GLY A 270 10.91 6.60 28.33
C GLY A 270 10.42 7.05 26.97
N GLU A 271 10.17 6.10 26.08
CA GLU A 271 9.80 6.35 24.71
C GLU A 271 9.01 5.21 24.11
N VAL A 272 8.19 5.51 23.10
CA VAL A 272 7.48 4.54 22.24
C VAL A 272 7.80 4.79 20.78
N GLU A 273 8.14 3.72 20.06
CA GLU A 273 8.35 3.75 18.62
C GLU A 273 7.53 2.66 17.92
N ASP A 274 6.78 3.04 16.88
CA ASP A 274 6.00 2.13 16.05
C ASP A 274 6.65 1.93 14.67
N TYR A 275 6.81 0.69 14.24
CA TYR A 275 7.43 0.28 12.98
C TYR A 275 6.48 -0.54 12.12
N GLY A 276 6.53 -0.33 10.79
CA GLY A 276 5.78 -1.17 9.86
C GLY A 276 6.45 -2.52 9.60
N VAL A 277 5.70 -3.62 9.77
CA VAL A 277 6.18 -4.99 9.54
C VAL A 277 5.42 -5.62 8.40
N SER A 278 6.14 -6.23 7.46
CA SER A 278 5.58 -7.13 6.45
C SER A 278 5.84 -8.57 6.86
N LEU A 279 4.78 -9.32 7.12
CA LEU A 279 4.80 -10.75 7.39
C LEU A 279 4.57 -11.50 6.07
N LEU A 280 5.64 -12.03 5.48
CA LEU A 280 5.62 -12.65 4.17
C LEU A 280 5.38 -14.16 4.29
N PRO A 281 4.66 -14.79 3.34
CA PRO A 281 4.46 -16.23 3.37
C PRO A 281 5.80 -16.98 3.32
N ASN A 282 5.86 -18.12 4.00
CA ASN A 282 7.01 -19.01 3.93
C ASN A 282 7.12 -19.52 2.50
N GLY A 283 8.28 -19.34 1.87
CA GLY A 283 8.51 -19.69 0.45
C GLY A 283 8.43 -18.52 -0.52
N THR A 284 8.21 -17.27 -0.07
CA THR A 284 8.29 -16.08 -0.97
C THR A 284 9.69 -15.74 -1.45
N LEU A 285 10.70 -16.47 -0.97
CA LEU A 285 12.07 -16.47 -1.50
C LEU A 285 12.43 -17.77 -2.21
N SER A 286 11.60 -18.77 -2.16
CA SER A 286 11.53 -19.68 -3.30
C SER A 286 10.99 -18.84 -4.44
N THR A 287 11.84 -18.46 -5.40
CA THR A 287 11.41 -18.52 -6.77
C THR A 287 10.48 -19.71 -6.83
N THR A 288 9.19 -19.47 -7.09
CA THR A 288 8.33 -20.55 -7.54
C THR A 288 9.12 -21.12 -8.69
N GLU A 289 9.82 -22.23 -8.47
CA GLU A 289 10.13 -23.15 -9.53
C GLU A 289 8.77 -23.58 -10.06
N ASN A 290 8.19 -22.75 -10.92
CA ASN A 290 7.37 -23.29 -11.97
C ASN A 290 8.25 -24.38 -12.57
N LYS A 291 7.84 -25.61 -12.39
CA LYS A 291 8.43 -26.79 -13.00
C LYS A 291 8.51 -26.60 -14.52
N MET A 292 9.43 -25.79 -14.95
CA MET A 292 10.18 -25.97 -16.18
C MET A 292 11.62 -26.07 -15.74
N ASN A 293 12.13 -27.30 -15.75
CA ASN A 293 13.53 -27.66 -15.53
C ASN A 293 14.41 -26.95 -16.57
N LYS A 294 14.68 -25.66 -16.34
CA LYS A 294 15.71 -24.95 -17.07
C LYS A 294 16.41 -24.02 -16.07
N GLU A 295 17.55 -24.46 -15.55
CA GLU A 295 18.43 -23.61 -14.75
C GLU A 295 18.86 -22.41 -15.57
N ILE A 296 18.46 -21.18 -15.12
CA ILE A 296 18.98 -19.95 -15.72
C ILE A 296 20.35 -19.69 -15.09
N ASN A 297 21.39 -19.77 -15.93
CA ASN A 297 22.75 -19.51 -15.50
C ASN A 297 23.26 -18.18 -16.05
N MET A 298 23.85 -17.36 -15.17
CA MET A 298 24.47 -16.08 -15.54
C MET A 298 25.98 -16.11 -15.31
N TYR A 299 26.73 -15.81 -16.35
CA TYR A 299 28.20 -15.79 -16.29
C TYR A 299 28.83 -14.84 -17.31
N PRO A 300 30.06 -14.36 -17.04
CA PRO A 300 30.76 -14.46 -15.75
C PRO A 300 30.10 -13.57 -14.69
N ASN A 301 30.19 -13.95 -13.43
CA ASN A 301 29.80 -13.11 -12.30
C ASN A 301 30.87 -13.23 -11.21
N PRO A 302 31.73 -12.20 -11.00
CA PRO A 302 31.69 -10.82 -11.53
C PRO A 302 31.98 -10.69 -13.04
N VAL A 303 31.30 -9.71 -13.68
CA VAL A 303 31.35 -9.43 -15.12
C VAL A 303 32.13 -8.15 -15.43
N SER A 304 32.86 -8.13 -16.53
CA SER A 304 33.50 -6.91 -17.07
C SER A 304 32.61 -6.22 -18.11
N ASP A 305 32.34 -6.83 -19.24
CA ASP A 305 31.65 -6.16 -20.35
C ASP A 305 30.39 -6.87 -20.81
N VAL A 306 30.41 -8.20 -20.92
CA VAL A 306 29.30 -8.99 -21.47
C VAL A 306 28.88 -10.03 -20.47
N LEU A 307 27.60 -10.02 -20.14
CA LEU A 307 26.92 -10.99 -19.29
C LEU A 307 26.21 -12.00 -20.20
N HIS A 308 26.52 -13.30 -20.04
CA HIS A 308 25.83 -14.39 -20.70
C HIS A 308 24.73 -14.94 -19.82
N ILE A 309 23.59 -15.28 -20.41
CA ILE A 309 22.43 -15.80 -19.70
C ILE A 309 21.89 -17.02 -20.44
N ASP A 310 22.15 -18.20 -19.89
CA ASP A 310 21.65 -19.45 -20.42
C ASP A 310 20.38 -19.92 -19.70
N GLY A 311 19.67 -20.85 -20.32
CA GLY A 311 18.48 -21.41 -19.71
C GLY A 311 17.20 -20.57 -19.88
N ILE A 312 17.21 -19.54 -20.73
CA ILE A 312 16.08 -18.66 -21.04
C ILE A 312 16.01 -18.40 -22.56
N SER A 313 14.90 -17.87 -23.04
CA SER A 313 14.77 -17.46 -24.45
C SER A 313 15.80 -16.37 -24.79
N SER A 314 16.42 -16.46 -25.95
CA SER A 314 17.40 -15.47 -26.41
C SER A 314 16.81 -14.09 -26.73
N ASP A 315 15.49 -13.99 -26.81
CA ASP A 315 14.79 -12.82 -27.32
C ASP A 315 13.79 -12.27 -26.30
N ILE A 316 14.30 -11.79 -25.16
CA ILE A 316 13.50 -11.28 -24.06
C ILE A 316 13.89 -9.85 -23.68
N ASN A 317 12.94 -9.10 -23.13
CA ASN A 317 13.20 -7.76 -22.58
C ASN A 317 13.85 -7.87 -21.21
N TYR A 318 14.79 -6.97 -20.95
CA TYR A 318 15.42 -6.87 -19.63
C TYR A 318 15.44 -5.44 -19.10
N GLU A 319 15.56 -5.32 -17.79
CA GLU A 319 15.77 -4.06 -17.09
C GLU A 319 16.93 -4.21 -16.09
N ILE A 320 17.78 -3.19 -15.98
CA ILE A 320 18.92 -3.18 -15.04
C ILE A 320 18.66 -2.13 -13.96
N TYR A 321 18.92 -2.53 -12.73
CA TYR A 321 18.77 -1.71 -11.54
C TYR A 321 20.07 -1.66 -10.74
N ASN A 322 20.35 -0.53 -10.09
CA ASN A 322 21.43 -0.45 -9.10
C ASN A 322 21.02 -1.03 -7.74
N ALA A 323 21.94 -1.04 -6.78
CA ALA A 323 21.70 -1.54 -5.44
C ALA A 323 20.63 -0.72 -4.66
N ALA A 324 20.37 0.52 -5.06
CA ALA A 324 19.33 1.39 -4.49
C ALA A 324 17.95 1.17 -5.14
N GLY A 325 17.82 0.23 -6.11
CA GLY A 325 16.58 -0.04 -6.82
C GLY A 325 16.24 0.95 -7.93
N GLN A 326 17.14 1.87 -8.29
CA GLN A 326 16.94 2.78 -9.40
C GLN A 326 17.18 2.04 -10.72
N ARG A 327 16.26 2.19 -11.67
CA ARG A 327 16.40 1.63 -13.01
C ARG A 327 17.42 2.43 -13.81
N LEU A 328 18.47 1.76 -14.27
CA LEU A 328 19.58 2.35 -15.04
C LEU A 328 19.46 2.13 -16.54
N GLY A 329 18.78 1.06 -16.94
CA GLY A 329 18.64 0.72 -18.36
C GLY A 329 17.55 -0.29 -18.62
N VAL A 330 17.09 -0.29 -19.87
CA VAL A 330 16.17 -1.26 -20.44
C VAL A 330 16.70 -1.69 -21.80
N GLY A 331 16.44 -2.91 -22.18
CA GLY A 331 16.86 -3.42 -23.48
C GLY A 331 16.21 -4.75 -23.82
N LYS A 332 16.59 -5.26 -24.99
CA LYS A 332 16.23 -6.58 -25.46
C LYS A 332 17.50 -7.41 -25.53
N MET A 333 17.50 -8.57 -24.90
CA MET A 333 18.59 -9.52 -24.96
C MET A 333 18.59 -10.17 -26.35
N THR A 334 19.76 -10.31 -26.94
CA THR A 334 19.99 -11.02 -28.21
C THR A 334 21.12 -12.02 -28.01
N ASP A 335 21.02 -13.18 -28.61
CA ASP A 335 22.04 -14.23 -28.56
C ASP A 335 22.51 -14.59 -27.14
N HIS A 336 21.56 -14.58 -26.18
CA HIS A 336 21.84 -14.88 -24.76
C HIS A 336 22.88 -13.95 -24.11
N THR A 337 23.08 -12.74 -24.64
CA THR A 337 24.07 -11.81 -24.14
C THR A 337 23.49 -10.42 -23.84
N ILE A 338 24.06 -9.78 -22.83
CA ILE A 338 23.75 -8.39 -22.45
C ILE A 338 25.05 -7.65 -22.23
N ASN A 339 25.23 -6.52 -22.94
CA ASN A 339 26.37 -5.65 -22.74
C ASN A 339 26.17 -4.77 -21.51
N VAL A 340 27.05 -4.93 -20.53
CA VAL A 340 27.08 -4.17 -19.26
C VAL A 340 28.36 -3.36 -19.11
N GLY A 341 29.18 -3.21 -20.17
CA GLY A 341 30.46 -2.49 -20.15
C GLY A 341 30.33 -1.01 -19.76
N HIS A 342 29.16 -0.40 -20.02
CA HIS A 342 28.85 0.98 -19.68
C HIS A 342 28.55 1.21 -18.18
N LEU A 343 28.36 0.15 -17.39
CA LEU A 343 28.09 0.24 -15.95
C LEU A 343 29.43 0.44 -15.20
N ILE A 344 29.37 1.24 -14.13
CA ILE A 344 30.50 1.38 -13.21
C ILE A 344 30.61 0.18 -12.28
N GLN A 345 31.75 -0.03 -11.66
CA GLN A 345 31.94 -1.12 -10.70
C GLN A 345 30.91 -1.07 -9.58
N GLY A 346 30.24 -2.20 -9.30
CA GLY A 346 29.19 -2.25 -8.28
C GLY A 346 28.31 -3.49 -8.34
N ILE A 347 27.30 -3.50 -7.48
CA ILE A 347 26.25 -4.54 -7.43
C ILE A 347 25.04 -4.05 -8.20
N TYR A 348 24.52 -4.92 -9.06
CA TYR A 348 23.37 -4.67 -9.92
C TYR A 348 22.38 -5.81 -9.86
N PHE A 349 21.15 -5.49 -10.22
CA PHE A 349 20.08 -6.46 -10.43
C PHE A 349 19.59 -6.36 -11.86
N ILE A 350 19.41 -7.49 -12.50
CA ILE A 350 18.78 -7.60 -13.81
C ILE A 350 17.44 -8.30 -13.68
N GLN A 351 16.41 -7.73 -14.26
CA GLN A 351 15.09 -8.32 -14.37
C GLN A 351 14.88 -8.75 -15.81
N LEU A 352 14.56 -10.02 -16.01
CA LEU A 352 14.29 -10.64 -17.29
C LEU A 352 12.77 -10.86 -17.40
N ASN A 353 12.13 -10.29 -18.42
CA ASN A 353 10.67 -10.28 -18.56
C ASN A 353 10.25 -11.28 -19.65
N GLU A 354 9.71 -12.43 -19.25
CA GLU A 354 9.10 -13.45 -20.13
C GLU A 354 7.59 -13.23 -20.25
N LYS A 355 6.95 -13.94 -21.20
CA LYS A 355 5.49 -13.87 -21.41
C LYS A 355 4.67 -14.32 -20.20
N GLU A 356 5.22 -15.21 -19.39
CA GLU A 356 4.57 -15.86 -18.25
C GLU A 356 5.04 -15.34 -16.89
N GLY A 357 5.95 -14.37 -16.86
CA GLY A 357 6.47 -13.79 -15.61
C GLY A 357 7.80 -13.07 -15.78
N SER A 358 8.35 -12.59 -14.65
CA SER A 358 9.67 -11.98 -14.65
C SER A 358 10.59 -12.62 -13.61
N ASN A 359 11.85 -12.82 -13.98
CA ASN A 359 12.90 -13.35 -13.13
C ASN A 359 13.92 -12.25 -12.82
N ARG A 360 14.38 -12.14 -11.57
CA ARG A 360 15.35 -11.13 -11.15
C ARG A 360 16.60 -11.78 -10.58
N PHE A 361 17.76 -11.35 -11.07
CA PHE A 361 19.06 -11.89 -10.70
C PHE A 361 20.03 -10.80 -10.28
N LYS A 362 20.94 -11.13 -9.37
CA LYS A 362 22.03 -10.25 -8.93
C LYS A 362 23.29 -10.57 -9.73
N PHE A 363 23.99 -9.52 -10.18
CA PHE A 363 25.36 -9.65 -10.71
C PHE A 363 26.28 -8.56 -10.17
N ILE A 364 27.58 -8.80 -10.26
CA ILE A 364 28.64 -7.90 -9.80
C ILE A 364 29.39 -7.42 -11.03
N LYS A 365 29.45 -6.11 -11.22
CA LYS A 365 30.29 -5.46 -12.24
C LYS A 365 31.68 -5.18 -11.65
N LYS A 366 32.71 -5.60 -12.39
CA LYS A 366 34.12 -5.29 -12.06
C LYS A 366 34.50 -3.89 -12.47
#